data_bba6ceb0b09926eae5995af18de27041
#
_entry.id   bba6ceb0b09926eae5995af18de27041
#
_cell.length_a   1.000
_cell.length_b   1.000
_cell.length_c   1.000
_cell.angle_alpha   90.00
_cell.angle_beta   90.00
_cell.angle_gamma   90.00
#
_symmetry.space_group_name_H-M   'P 1'
#
loop_
_entity.id
_entity.type
_entity.pdbx_description
1 polymer ?
#
loop_
_entity_poly.entity_id
_entity_poly.type
_entity_poly.pdbx_seq_one_letter_code
_entity_poly.pdbx_strand_id
1 'polypeptide(L)'
;LLAEIVHEAGGGDFSHPLMQPHSEVKNICFLVVGGGRGLCGGYNTNLNKRVEALVKEQTAQGRAVAITSYILGKKPAEYYRRVKRSYEKSWEKLSDDANTWPVEDVCREIEQQFLDGKIDELYVIFTKFKSAMTMTPTVEKLLPMDPSSLPVSNAGAGLGGGSTIFEPSVSEVFSALIPRIMRSKVRQACLDAKASEQGSRMTAMENATKNATEIIYTLDLKYNKLRQSRITAELLDIIGGAEAL
;
A
#
# COMPACT_ATOMS: atom_id res chain seq x y z
N LEU A 1 -5.41 19.12 17.78
CA LEU A 1 -5.90 18.51 19.01
C LEU A 1 -4.75 17.82 19.80
N LEU A 2 -4.06 16.79 19.25
CA LEU A 2 -2.96 16.12 19.97
C LEU A 2 -1.80 17.06 20.32
N ALA A 3 -1.39 17.92 19.39
CA ALA A 3 -0.36 18.91 19.64
C ALA A 3 -0.79 19.93 20.72
N GLU A 4 -2.06 20.28 20.77
CA GLU A 4 -2.65 21.12 21.79
C GLU A 4 -2.65 20.41 23.15
N ILE A 5 -3.04 19.12 23.18
CA ILE A 5 -2.99 18.27 24.38
C ILE A 5 -1.57 18.21 24.95
N VAL A 6 -0.58 17.95 24.10
CA VAL A 6 0.84 17.87 24.51
C VAL A 6 1.37 19.24 24.97
N HIS A 7 0.92 20.33 24.34
CA HIS A 7 1.32 21.68 24.70
C HIS A 7 0.66 22.17 26.01
N GLU A 8 -0.65 21.99 26.20
CA GLU A 8 -1.36 22.40 27.42
C GLU A 8 -1.00 21.54 28.64
N ALA A 9 -0.62 20.29 28.38
CA ALA A 9 -0.15 19.39 29.42
C ALA A 9 1.24 19.75 30.00
N GLY A 10 1.85 20.83 29.53
CA GLY A 10 3.10 21.37 30.10
C GLY A 10 4.29 20.41 30.11
N GLY A 11 4.34 19.47 29.12
CA GLY A 11 5.39 18.44 29.09
C GLY A 11 5.21 17.34 30.13
N GLY A 12 4.01 17.18 30.70
CA GLY A 12 3.71 16.06 31.58
C GLY A 12 4.00 14.73 30.90
N ASP A 13 4.47 13.78 31.70
CA ASP A 13 4.89 12.44 31.21
C ASP A 13 3.65 11.62 30.80
N PHE A 14 3.07 11.94 29.61
CA PHE A 14 1.95 11.20 29.04
C PHE A 14 2.49 9.92 28.42
N SER A 15 2.46 8.88 29.20
CA SER A 15 2.90 7.56 28.80
C SER A 15 1.72 6.69 28.44
N HIS A 16 1.60 6.31 27.18
CA HIS A 16 0.67 5.29 26.75
C HIS A 16 1.45 4.01 26.38
N PRO A 17 0.96 2.80 26.72
CA PRO A 17 1.68 1.56 26.40
C PRO A 17 2.10 1.42 24.94
N LEU A 18 1.27 1.88 23.98
CA LEU A 18 1.58 1.86 22.55
C LEU A 18 2.67 2.85 22.09
N MET A 19 3.15 3.70 22.99
CA MET A 19 4.21 4.69 22.73
C MET A 19 5.53 4.28 23.38
N GLN A 20 5.49 3.35 24.33
CA GLN A 20 6.69 2.91 25.03
C GLN A 20 7.47 1.90 24.18
N PRO A 21 8.75 2.16 23.87
CA PRO A 21 9.59 1.16 23.23
C PRO A 21 9.88 0.04 24.22
N HIS A 22 9.82 -1.19 23.74
CA HIS A 22 10.30 -2.33 24.52
C HIS A 22 11.82 -2.26 24.66
N SER A 23 12.37 -2.78 25.76
CA SER A 23 13.80 -2.70 26.09
C SER A 23 14.70 -3.37 25.04
N GLU A 24 14.22 -4.43 24.40
CA GLU A 24 14.91 -5.13 23.34
C GLU A 24 13.93 -5.41 22.18
N VAL A 25 14.35 -5.11 20.95
CA VAL A 25 13.57 -5.42 19.74
C VAL A 25 13.96 -6.81 19.26
N LYS A 26 13.08 -7.78 19.48
CA LYS A 26 13.25 -9.19 19.04
C LYS A 26 12.25 -9.58 17.98
N ASN A 27 11.05 -9.02 18.01
CA ASN A 27 9.93 -9.41 17.16
C ASN A 27 9.41 -8.17 16.38
N ILE A 28 9.55 -8.21 15.07
CA ILE A 28 9.06 -7.15 14.19
C ILE A 28 7.83 -7.65 13.46
N CYS A 29 6.79 -6.83 13.45
CA CYS A 29 5.57 -7.09 12.70
C CYS A 29 5.50 -6.23 11.44
N PHE A 30 5.18 -6.85 10.31
CA PHE A 30 4.88 -6.18 9.07
C PHE A 30 3.39 -6.28 8.75
N LEU A 31 2.74 -5.15 8.60
CA LEU A 31 1.41 -5.07 8.01
C LEU A 31 1.56 -4.69 6.54
N VAL A 32 1.41 -5.67 5.66
CA VAL A 32 1.55 -5.49 4.22
C VAL A 32 0.19 -5.24 3.59
N VAL A 33 0.00 -4.05 3.02
CA VAL A 33 -1.25 -3.65 2.36
C VAL A 33 -1.04 -3.59 0.86
N GLY A 34 -1.65 -4.53 0.13
CA GLY A 34 -1.45 -4.66 -1.32
C GLY A 34 -2.72 -4.96 -2.11
N GLY A 35 -2.55 -5.22 -3.39
CA GLY A 35 -3.65 -5.36 -4.34
C GLY A 35 -4.40 -6.69 -4.22
N GLY A 36 -5.69 -6.62 -4.55
CA GLY A 36 -6.54 -7.81 -4.70
C GLY A 36 -6.47 -8.44 -6.08
N ARG A 37 -6.19 -7.66 -7.13
CA ARG A 37 -6.25 -8.07 -8.54
C ARG A 37 -4.93 -7.80 -9.27
N GLY A 38 -4.78 -8.38 -10.46
CA GLY A 38 -3.68 -8.11 -11.37
C GLY A 38 -3.97 -6.97 -12.36
N LEU A 39 -3.18 -6.93 -13.43
CA LEU A 39 -3.26 -5.95 -14.52
C LEU A 39 -3.08 -4.50 -14.05
N CYS A 40 -2.29 -4.32 -13.00
CA CYS A 40 -1.95 -3.02 -12.41
C CYS A 40 -0.45 -2.69 -12.60
N GLY A 41 0.12 -3.04 -13.74
CA GLY A 41 1.52 -2.80 -14.05
C GLY A 41 2.47 -3.35 -12.99
N GLY A 42 3.43 -2.52 -12.57
CA GLY A 42 4.42 -2.88 -11.55
C GLY A 42 3.98 -2.78 -10.09
N TYR A 43 2.74 -2.37 -9.80
CA TYR A 43 2.25 -2.07 -8.46
C TYR A 43 2.59 -3.16 -7.43
N ASN A 44 2.10 -4.39 -7.66
CA ASN A 44 2.33 -5.50 -6.73
C ASN A 44 3.81 -5.91 -6.65
N THR A 45 4.52 -5.89 -7.78
CA THR A 45 5.95 -6.23 -7.83
C THR A 45 6.80 -5.23 -7.04
N ASN A 46 6.51 -3.95 -7.16
CA ASN A 46 7.24 -2.89 -6.46
C ASN A 46 6.98 -2.94 -4.94
N LEU A 47 5.73 -3.21 -4.53
CA LEU A 47 5.40 -3.44 -3.13
C LEU A 47 6.20 -4.61 -2.56
N ASN A 48 6.22 -5.76 -3.24
CA ASN A 48 6.96 -6.93 -2.80
C ASN A 48 8.47 -6.68 -2.73
N LYS A 49 9.04 -5.95 -3.71
CA LYS A 49 10.45 -5.53 -3.67
C LYS A 49 10.74 -4.67 -2.45
N ARG A 50 9.82 -3.78 -2.05
CA ARG A 50 10.00 -2.94 -0.86
C ARG A 50 9.95 -3.77 0.42
N VAL A 51 9.06 -4.79 0.49
CA VAL A 51 9.04 -5.76 1.59
C VAL A 51 10.38 -6.48 1.70
N GLU A 52 10.92 -7.00 0.57
CA GLU A 52 12.23 -7.69 0.56
C GLU A 52 13.37 -6.78 1.00
N ALA A 53 13.35 -5.53 0.54
CA ALA A 53 14.36 -4.54 0.95
C ALA A 53 14.29 -4.31 2.46
N LEU A 54 13.09 -4.14 3.03
CA LEU A 54 12.93 -3.94 4.47
C LEU A 54 13.39 -5.16 5.28
N VAL A 55 13.07 -6.38 4.84
CA VAL A 55 13.56 -7.60 5.47
C VAL A 55 15.10 -7.61 5.52
N LYS A 56 15.75 -7.27 4.40
CA LYS A 56 17.22 -7.19 4.34
C LYS A 56 17.77 -6.08 5.24
N GLU A 57 17.14 -4.91 5.25
CA GLU A 57 17.52 -3.79 6.12
C GLU A 57 17.48 -4.20 7.60
N GLN A 58 16.41 -4.87 8.04
CA GLN A 58 16.26 -5.33 9.43
C GLN A 58 17.25 -6.44 9.78
N THR A 59 17.50 -7.37 8.87
CA THR A 59 18.47 -8.46 9.09
C THR A 59 19.92 -7.96 9.08
N ALA A 60 20.24 -6.96 8.23
CA ALA A 60 21.59 -6.41 8.13
C ALA A 60 22.02 -5.59 9.36
N GLN A 61 21.07 -5.12 10.19
CA GLN A 61 21.37 -4.42 11.44
C GLN A 61 21.98 -5.33 12.53
N GLY A 62 22.26 -6.59 12.23
CA GLY A 62 22.88 -7.54 13.15
C GLY A 62 21.96 -7.98 14.31
N ARG A 63 20.68 -7.63 14.25
CA ARG A 63 19.67 -8.06 15.21
C ARG A 63 19.10 -9.41 14.78
N ALA A 64 19.13 -10.40 15.68
CA ALA A 64 18.41 -11.65 15.47
C ALA A 64 16.90 -11.41 15.70
N VAL A 65 16.24 -10.78 14.71
CA VAL A 65 14.82 -10.44 14.82
C VAL A 65 13.96 -11.48 14.11
N ALA A 66 12.90 -11.92 14.79
CA ALA A 66 11.83 -12.67 14.17
C ALA A 66 10.87 -11.70 13.46
N ILE A 67 10.56 -11.98 12.20
CA ILE A 67 9.64 -11.15 11.41
C ILE A 67 8.33 -11.89 11.24
N THR A 68 7.27 -11.33 11.79
CA THR A 68 5.89 -11.76 11.62
C THR A 68 5.18 -10.84 10.63
N SER A 69 4.23 -11.36 9.85
CA SER A 69 3.53 -10.55 8.86
C SER A 69 2.02 -10.75 8.91
N TYR A 70 1.28 -9.66 8.83
CA TYR A 70 -0.15 -9.60 8.54
C TYR A 70 -0.34 -9.06 7.13
N ILE A 71 -1.25 -9.66 6.38
CA ILE A 71 -1.38 -9.36 4.94
C ILE A 71 -2.80 -8.96 4.61
N LEU A 72 -2.97 -7.74 4.08
CA LEU A 72 -4.19 -7.25 3.47
C LEU A 72 -4.04 -7.28 1.95
N GLY A 73 -4.77 -8.17 1.28
CA GLY A 73 -4.78 -8.32 -0.18
C GLY A 73 -4.30 -9.68 -0.67
N LYS A 74 -4.90 -10.13 -1.77
CA LYS A 74 -4.64 -11.45 -2.37
C LYS A 74 -3.22 -11.55 -2.96
N LYS A 75 -2.76 -10.49 -3.66
CA LYS A 75 -1.49 -10.52 -4.40
C LYS A 75 -0.24 -10.61 -3.50
N PRO A 76 -0.12 -9.86 -2.41
CA PRO A 76 0.98 -10.08 -1.47
C PRO A 76 0.89 -11.45 -0.78
N ALA A 77 -0.30 -11.96 -0.46
CA ALA A 77 -0.44 -13.31 0.12
C ALA A 77 0.02 -14.40 -0.86
N GLU A 78 -0.34 -14.31 -2.14
CA GLU A 78 0.16 -15.20 -3.19
C GLU A 78 1.70 -15.14 -3.31
N TYR A 79 2.28 -13.95 -3.17
CA TYR A 79 3.73 -13.79 -3.19
C TYR A 79 4.40 -14.48 -2.02
N TYR A 80 3.92 -14.27 -0.78
CA TYR A 80 4.45 -14.92 0.42
C TYR A 80 4.42 -16.44 0.31
N ARG A 81 3.31 -17.01 -0.18
CA ARG A 81 3.21 -18.47 -0.44
C ARG A 81 4.22 -18.94 -1.47
N ARG A 82 4.44 -18.18 -2.56
CA ARG A 82 5.41 -18.54 -3.61
C ARG A 82 6.84 -18.56 -3.10
N VAL A 83 7.23 -17.59 -2.25
CA VAL A 83 8.58 -17.51 -1.66
C VAL A 83 8.71 -18.32 -0.38
N LYS A 84 7.67 -19.09 0.00
CA LYS A 84 7.61 -19.90 1.21
C LYS A 84 7.91 -19.12 2.50
N ARG A 85 7.50 -17.84 2.54
CA ARG A 85 7.59 -17.01 3.74
C ARG A 85 6.34 -17.19 4.58
N SER A 86 6.52 -17.44 5.88
CA SER A 86 5.42 -17.53 6.84
C SER A 86 4.75 -16.16 7.06
N TYR A 87 3.49 -16.18 7.40
CA TYR A 87 2.71 -15.03 7.86
C TYR A 87 1.69 -15.51 8.87
N GLU A 88 1.30 -14.64 9.79
CA GLU A 88 0.34 -14.98 10.86
C GLU A 88 -1.08 -15.10 10.29
N LYS A 89 -1.50 -14.08 9.53
CA LYS A 89 -2.85 -14.01 8.99
C LYS A 89 -2.92 -13.21 7.70
N SER A 90 -3.85 -13.59 6.82
CA SER A 90 -4.13 -12.85 5.61
C SER A 90 -5.61 -12.65 5.38
N TRP A 91 -5.97 -11.46 4.90
CA TRP A 91 -7.32 -11.10 4.43
C TRP A 91 -7.26 -10.92 2.91
N GLU A 92 -7.62 -11.99 2.19
CA GLU A 92 -7.47 -12.03 0.72
C GLU A 92 -8.72 -11.57 -0.03
N LYS A 93 -9.90 -11.77 0.60
CA LYS A 93 -11.19 -11.39 0.02
C LYS A 93 -11.58 -10.00 0.52
N LEU A 94 -10.94 -8.98 -0.04
CA LEU A 94 -11.25 -7.59 0.28
C LEU A 94 -12.22 -7.03 -0.77
N SER A 95 -13.15 -6.22 -0.30
CA SER A 95 -14.09 -5.48 -1.15
C SER A 95 -13.37 -4.42 -1.98
N ASP A 96 -14.03 -3.94 -3.03
CA ASP A 96 -13.51 -2.81 -3.81
C ASP A 96 -13.59 -1.48 -3.03
N ASP A 97 -14.46 -1.40 -2.03
CA ASP A 97 -14.51 -0.27 -1.10
C ASP A 97 -13.57 -0.51 0.08
N ALA A 98 -12.48 0.26 0.14
CA ALA A 98 -11.49 0.15 1.21
C ALA A 98 -12.02 0.55 2.59
N ASN A 99 -13.15 1.27 2.67
CA ASN A 99 -13.76 1.61 3.96
C ASN A 99 -14.34 0.40 4.68
N THR A 100 -14.68 -0.66 3.93
CA THR A 100 -15.24 -1.90 4.48
C THR A 100 -14.18 -2.92 4.86
N TRP A 101 -12.90 -2.60 4.69
CA TRP A 101 -11.82 -3.52 5.06
C TRP A 101 -11.75 -3.69 6.57
N PRO A 102 -11.33 -4.86 7.06
CA PRO A 102 -11.36 -5.21 8.49
C PRO A 102 -10.23 -4.52 9.28
N VAL A 103 -10.10 -3.20 9.12
CA VAL A 103 -9.04 -2.41 9.76
C VAL A 103 -9.12 -2.48 11.29
N GLU A 104 -10.35 -2.43 11.84
CA GLU A 104 -10.56 -2.48 13.29
C GLU A 104 -10.08 -3.81 13.88
N ASP A 105 -10.40 -4.94 13.23
CA ASP A 105 -10.01 -6.28 13.70
C ASP A 105 -8.49 -6.48 13.59
N VAL A 106 -7.90 -6.03 12.47
CA VAL A 106 -6.45 -6.07 12.25
C VAL A 106 -5.72 -5.26 13.32
N CYS A 107 -6.16 -4.03 13.56
CA CYS A 107 -5.52 -3.16 14.54
C CYS A 107 -5.66 -3.73 15.95
N ARG A 108 -6.85 -4.20 16.34
CA ARG A 108 -7.09 -4.78 17.65
C ARG A 108 -6.19 -5.99 17.92
N GLU A 109 -6.04 -6.87 16.93
CA GLU A 109 -5.19 -8.05 17.04
C GLU A 109 -3.70 -7.67 17.21
N ILE A 110 -3.22 -6.71 16.44
CA ILE A 110 -1.85 -6.22 16.52
C ILE A 110 -1.60 -5.44 17.82
N GLU A 111 -2.54 -4.57 18.24
CA GLU A 111 -2.49 -3.88 19.53
C GLU A 111 -2.32 -4.87 20.70
N GLN A 112 -3.14 -5.92 20.71
CA GLN A 112 -3.08 -6.94 21.77
C GLN A 112 -1.72 -7.64 21.78
N GLN A 113 -1.20 -8.02 20.60
CA GLN A 113 0.10 -8.67 20.50
C GLN A 113 1.26 -7.76 20.93
N PHE A 114 1.16 -6.47 20.66
CA PHE A 114 2.14 -5.50 21.13
C PHE A 114 2.09 -5.34 22.65
N LEU A 115 0.91 -5.23 23.24
CA LEU A 115 0.72 -5.14 24.69
C LEU A 115 1.16 -6.42 25.41
N ASP A 116 0.96 -7.58 24.79
CA ASP A 116 1.43 -8.87 25.30
C ASP A 116 2.95 -9.07 25.17
N GLY A 117 3.68 -8.13 24.57
CA GLY A 117 5.12 -8.24 24.33
C GLY A 117 5.51 -9.26 23.25
N LYS A 118 4.57 -9.72 22.42
CA LYS A 118 4.85 -10.65 21.31
C LYS A 118 5.37 -9.91 20.07
N ILE A 119 5.12 -8.62 19.97
CA ILE A 119 5.57 -7.72 18.90
C ILE A 119 6.21 -6.51 19.56
N ASP A 120 7.40 -6.12 19.11
CA ASP A 120 8.14 -4.96 19.64
C ASP A 120 8.05 -3.76 18.72
N GLU A 121 7.94 -3.99 17.40
CA GLU A 121 7.79 -2.94 16.40
C GLU A 121 6.77 -3.34 15.33
N LEU A 122 5.97 -2.36 14.89
CA LEU A 122 5.04 -2.51 13.76
C LEU A 122 5.44 -1.58 12.63
N TYR A 123 5.62 -2.15 11.44
CA TYR A 123 5.79 -1.41 10.19
C TYR A 123 4.61 -1.67 9.27
N VAL A 124 4.02 -0.60 8.75
CA VAL A 124 2.99 -0.67 7.70
C VAL A 124 3.66 -0.42 6.35
N ILE A 125 3.48 -1.38 5.43
CA ILE A 125 4.08 -1.35 4.10
C ILE A 125 2.95 -1.26 3.08
N PHE A 126 2.90 -0.16 2.36
CA PHE A 126 1.85 0.14 1.39
C PHE A 126 2.38 1.03 0.27
N THR A 127 1.57 1.25 -0.75
CA THR A 127 1.92 2.21 -1.81
C THR A 127 1.17 3.51 -1.58
N LYS A 128 1.91 4.58 -1.29
CA LYS A 128 1.37 5.92 -1.08
C LYS A 128 0.96 6.53 -2.40
N PHE A 129 -0.26 7.00 -2.47
CA PHE A 129 -0.82 7.67 -3.63
C PHE A 129 -0.49 9.18 -3.58
N LYS A 130 0.27 9.67 -4.56
CA LYS A 130 0.51 11.12 -4.73
C LYS A 130 -0.26 11.66 -5.93
N SER A 131 -0.25 10.92 -7.03
CA SER A 131 -1.00 11.22 -8.25
C SER A 131 -1.13 9.95 -9.09
N ALA A 132 -1.94 9.98 -10.15
CA ALA A 132 -2.08 8.86 -11.08
C ALA A 132 -0.75 8.45 -11.75
N MET A 133 0.22 9.36 -11.82
CA MET A 133 1.55 9.11 -12.40
C MET A 133 2.62 8.80 -11.34
N THR A 134 2.38 9.15 -10.07
CA THR A 134 3.39 9.03 -9.01
C THR A 134 2.82 8.27 -7.82
N MET A 135 3.26 7.03 -7.69
CA MET A 135 2.89 6.12 -6.62
C MET A 135 4.18 5.49 -6.07
N THR A 136 4.37 5.59 -4.77
CA THR A 136 5.63 5.21 -4.14
C THR A 136 5.39 4.16 -3.06
N PRO A 137 5.99 2.95 -3.17
CA PRO A 137 6.00 1.98 -2.08
C PRO A 137 6.68 2.58 -0.85
N THR A 138 5.94 2.69 0.23
CA THR A 138 6.33 3.39 1.46
C THR A 138 6.29 2.42 2.63
N VAL A 139 7.17 2.64 3.59
CA VAL A 139 7.19 1.96 4.88
C VAL A 139 7.03 3.02 5.95
N GLU A 140 6.07 2.84 6.82
CA GLU A 140 5.85 3.71 7.97
C GLU A 140 5.92 2.88 9.24
N LYS A 141 6.79 3.27 10.18
CA LYS A 141 6.81 2.68 11.52
C LYS A 141 5.60 3.20 12.28
N LEU A 142 4.78 2.30 12.78
CA LEU A 142 3.54 2.65 13.46
C LEU A 142 3.58 2.39 14.97
N LEU A 143 4.28 1.33 15.39
CA LEU A 143 4.52 1.07 16.82
C LEU A 143 6.02 0.84 17.07
N PRO A 144 6.54 1.29 18.24
CA PRO A 144 5.88 2.24 19.15
C PRO A 144 5.60 3.57 18.45
N MET A 145 4.50 4.22 18.82
CA MET A 145 4.11 5.49 18.22
C MET A 145 5.03 6.60 18.74
N ASP A 146 5.67 7.32 17.81
CA ASP A 146 6.46 8.50 18.14
C ASP A 146 5.56 9.73 18.18
N PRO A 147 5.47 10.45 19.32
CA PRO A 147 4.71 11.69 19.44
C PRO A 147 5.10 12.74 18.40
N SER A 148 6.39 12.80 18.01
CA SER A 148 6.90 13.75 17.03
C SER A 148 6.43 13.46 15.60
N SER A 149 6.03 12.21 15.32
CA SER A 149 5.48 11.79 14.01
C SER A 149 4.00 12.17 13.81
N LEU A 150 3.36 12.72 14.85
CA LEU A 150 1.99 13.17 14.77
C LEU A 150 1.95 14.56 14.11
N PRO A 151 1.00 14.81 13.19
CA PRO A 151 0.92 16.09 12.53
C PRO A 151 0.65 17.19 13.56
N VAL A 152 1.68 17.99 13.84
CA VAL A 152 1.52 19.25 14.60
C VAL A 152 0.79 20.21 13.67
N SER A 153 -0.51 20.40 13.88
CA SER A 153 -1.19 21.46 13.17
C SER A 153 -0.72 22.78 13.77
N ASN A 154 -0.17 23.67 12.95
CA ASN A 154 0.12 25.06 13.31
C ASN A 154 -1.17 25.88 13.55
N ALA A 155 -2.25 25.23 13.95
CA ALA A 155 -3.55 25.86 14.21
C ALA A 155 -3.55 26.78 15.46
N GLY A 156 -2.43 26.86 16.17
CA GLY A 156 -2.27 27.80 17.28
C GLY A 156 -2.09 29.28 16.88
N ALA A 157 -1.99 29.60 15.60
CA ALA A 157 -1.76 30.98 15.13
C ALA A 157 -3.02 31.73 14.68
N GLY A 158 -4.22 31.16 14.80
CA GLY A 158 -5.39 31.76 14.14
C GLY A 158 -6.74 31.74 14.83
N LEU A 159 -6.91 31.07 15.94
CA LEU A 159 -8.18 31.10 16.69
C LEU A 159 -7.89 31.50 18.13
N GLY A 160 -8.42 32.64 18.52
CA GLY A 160 -8.21 33.38 19.77
C GLY A 160 -8.05 32.51 21.02
N GLY A 161 -7.15 32.91 21.89
CA GLY A 161 -6.67 32.25 23.10
C GLY A 161 -7.72 31.77 24.10
N GLY A 162 -8.52 30.82 23.70
CA GLY A 162 -9.41 30.05 24.57
C GLY A 162 -8.70 28.79 25.02
N SER A 163 -8.55 28.62 26.33
CA SER A 163 -8.09 27.35 26.91
C SER A 163 -9.07 26.25 26.54
N THR A 164 -8.58 25.18 25.92
CA THR A 164 -9.40 24.01 25.56
C THR A 164 -9.65 23.19 26.82
N ILE A 165 -10.92 23.00 27.17
CA ILE A 165 -11.28 22.17 28.34
C ILE A 165 -11.38 20.74 27.91
N PHE A 166 -10.60 19.83 28.54
CA PHE A 166 -10.64 18.40 28.29
C PHE A 166 -11.45 17.69 29.39
N GLU A 167 -12.47 16.96 28.98
CA GLU A 167 -13.32 16.18 29.87
C GLU A 167 -13.24 14.67 29.50
N PRO A 168 -13.08 13.76 30.47
CA PRO A 168 -13.04 14.01 31.93
C PRO A 168 -11.64 14.47 32.40
N SER A 169 -10.56 14.10 31.72
CA SER A 169 -9.20 14.53 31.98
C SER A 169 -8.33 14.48 30.70
N VAL A 170 -7.26 15.27 30.67
CA VAL A 170 -6.29 15.29 29.57
C VAL A 170 -5.70 13.88 29.32
N SER A 171 -5.35 13.16 30.40
CA SER A 171 -4.76 11.82 30.33
C SER A 171 -5.72 10.77 29.74
N GLU A 172 -7.00 10.81 30.12
CA GLU A 172 -8.00 9.88 29.61
C GLU A 172 -8.31 10.13 28.13
N VAL A 173 -8.45 11.41 27.75
CA VAL A 173 -8.62 11.80 26.34
C VAL A 173 -7.43 11.36 25.50
N PHE A 174 -6.20 11.58 25.99
CA PHE A 174 -4.98 11.15 25.32
C PHE A 174 -4.95 9.63 25.15
N SER A 175 -5.21 8.87 26.20
CA SER A 175 -5.24 7.40 26.17
C SER A 175 -6.28 6.86 25.21
N ALA A 176 -7.44 7.50 25.07
CA ALA A 176 -8.47 7.10 24.12
C ALA A 176 -8.13 7.48 22.66
N LEU A 177 -7.30 8.51 22.46
CA LEU A 177 -6.93 8.98 21.12
C LEU A 177 -5.86 8.12 20.46
N ILE A 178 -4.87 7.62 21.19
CA ILE A 178 -3.73 6.88 20.64
C ILE A 178 -4.16 5.67 19.79
N PRO A 179 -5.02 4.76 20.27
CA PRO A 179 -5.51 3.66 19.43
C PRO A 179 -6.30 4.12 18.20
N ARG A 180 -7.07 5.21 18.33
CA ARG A 180 -7.83 5.77 17.20
C ARG A 180 -6.94 6.33 16.11
N ILE A 181 -5.83 6.95 16.49
CA ILE A 181 -4.82 7.45 15.54
C ILE A 181 -4.17 6.30 14.80
N MET A 182 -3.78 5.24 15.50
CA MET A 182 -3.25 4.04 14.89
C MET A 182 -4.21 3.50 13.82
N ARG A 183 -5.49 3.30 14.16
CA ARG A 183 -6.52 2.84 13.23
C ARG A 183 -6.70 3.79 12.05
N SER A 184 -6.68 5.10 12.30
CA SER A 184 -6.77 6.12 11.25
C SER A 184 -5.58 6.05 10.28
N LYS A 185 -4.34 5.89 10.77
CA LYS A 185 -3.15 5.72 9.93
C LYS A 185 -3.22 4.43 9.09
N VAL A 186 -3.66 3.32 9.67
CA VAL A 186 -3.85 2.06 8.92
C VAL A 186 -4.95 2.22 7.87
N ARG A 187 -6.06 2.87 8.21
CA ARG A 187 -7.15 3.17 7.27
C ARG A 187 -6.66 4.03 6.10
N GLN A 188 -5.88 5.06 6.40
CA GLN A 188 -5.26 5.90 5.37
C GLN A 188 -4.33 5.08 4.46
N ALA A 189 -3.51 4.21 5.02
CA ALA A 189 -2.65 3.32 4.23
C ALA A 189 -3.46 2.38 3.32
N CYS A 190 -4.61 1.87 3.77
CA CYS A 190 -5.52 1.06 2.96
C CYS A 190 -6.14 1.86 1.81
N LEU A 191 -6.56 3.09 2.05
CA LEU A 191 -7.11 3.99 1.03
C LEU A 191 -6.05 4.36 -0.01
N ASP A 192 -4.85 4.72 0.43
CA ASP A 192 -3.72 5.03 -0.45
C ASP A 192 -3.32 3.83 -1.31
N ALA A 193 -3.26 2.64 -0.71
CA ALA A 193 -2.96 1.40 -1.41
C ALA A 193 -4.01 1.09 -2.48
N LYS A 194 -5.31 1.27 -2.15
CA LYS A 194 -6.40 1.04 -3.10
C LYS A 194 -6.41 2.06 -4.22
N ALA A 195 -6.23 3.34 -3.90
CA ALA A 195 -6.10 4.41 -4.91
C ALA A 195 -4.91 4.15 -5.85
N SER A 196 -3.76 3.75 -5.30
CA SER A 196 -2.56 3.40 -6.06
C SER A 196 -2.78 2.17 -6.95
N GLU A 197 -3.47 1.13 -6.46
CA GLU A 197 -3.83 -0.04 -7.26
C GLU A 197 -4.68 0.36 -8.48
N GLN A 198 -5.69 1.20 -8.28
CA GLN A 198 -6.57 1.63 -9.36
C GLN A 198 -5.87 2.58 -10.34
N GLY A 199 -5.09 3.53 -9.84
CA GLY A 199 -4.29 4.44 -10.68
C GLY A 199 -3.29 3.69 -11.54
N SER A 200 -2.54 2.74 -10.97
CA SER A 200 -1.61 1.88 -11.71
C SER A 200 -2.32 1.01 -12.75
N ARG A 201 -3.52 0.53 -12.44
CA ARG A 201 -4.34 -0.24 -13.39
C ARG A 201 -4.81 0.63 -14.55
N MET A 202 -5.29 1.83 -14.28
CA MET A 202 -5.72 2.78 -15.30
C MET A 202 -4.58 3.05 -16.30
N THR A 203 -3.41 3.42 -15.81
CA THR A 203 -2.23 3.68 -16.64
C THR A 203 -1.78 2.44 -17.44
N ALA A 204 -1.80 1.25 -16.79
CA ALA A 204 -1.44 0.00 -17.46
C ALA A 204 -2.42 -0.35 -18.58
N MET A 205 -3.73 -0.14 -18.38
CA MET A 205 -4.75 -0.40 -19.40
C MET A 205 -4.70 0.63 -20.54
N GLU A 206 -4.43 1.88 -20.24
CA GLU A 206 -4.23 2.91 -21.27
C GLU A 206 -3.06 2.55 -22.19
N ASN A 207 -1.92 2.17 -21.62
CA ASN A 207 -0.76 1.71 -22.40
C ASN A 207 -1.07 0.44 -23.21
N ALA A 208 -1.80 -0.51 -22.62
CA ALA A 208 -2.22 -1.73 -23.32
C ALA A 208 -3.13 -1.41 -24.53
N THR A 209 -4.06 -0.46 -24.36
CA THR A 209 -4.94 -0.02 -25.45
C THR A 209 -4.15 0.66 -26.58
N LYS A 210 -3.20 1.54 -26.27
CA LYS A 210 -2.33 2.16 -27.26
C LYS A 210 -1.55 1.11 -28.07
N ASN A 211 -0.90 0.17 -27.37
CA ASN A 211 -0.14 -0.92 -28.01
C ASN A 211 -1.04 -1.78 -28.89
N ALA A 212 -2.25 -2.12 -28.44
CA ALA A 212 -3.20 -2.90 -29.23
C ALA A 212 -3.61 -2.16 -30.52
N THR A 213 -3.85 -0.86 -30.45
CA THR A 213 -4.18 -0.02 -31.62
C THR A 213 -3.03 0.00 -32.63
N GLU A 214 -1.78 0.12 -32.20
CA GLU A 214 -0.60 0.08 -33.07
C GLU A 214 -0.44 -1.29 -33.76
N ILE A 215 -0.69 -2.38 -33.02
CA ILE A 215 -0.65 -3.73 -33.59
C ILE A 215 -1.74 -3.91 -34.65
N ILE A 216 -2.97 -3.48 -34.37
CA ILE A 216 -4.09 -3.52 -35.32
C ILE A 216 -3.72 -2.76 -36.61
N TYR A 217 -3.24 -1.51 -36.49
CA TYR A 217 -2.81 -0.73 -37.63
C TYR A 217 -1.75 -1.45 -38.49
N THR A 218 -0.74 -2.04 -37.83
CA THR A 218 0.33 -2.78 -38.51
C THR A 218 -0.21 -4.02 -39.24
N LEU A 219 -1.16 -4.73 -38.61
CA LEU A 219 -1.81 -5.91 -39.21
C LEU A 219 -2.68 -5.53 -40.41
N ASP A 220 -3.41 -4.44 -40.33
CA ASP A 220 -4.24 -3.90 -41.42
C ASP A 220 -3.38 -3.54 -42.65
N LEU A 221 -2.23 -2.90 -42.45
CA LEU A 221 -1.28 -2.62 -43.53
C LEU A 221 -0.77 -3.92 -44.19
N LYS A 222 -0.38 -4.90 -43.39
CA LYS A 222 0.08 -6.19 -43.89
C LYS A 222 -1.02 -6.92 -44.66
N TYR A 223 -2.23 -6.94 -44.13
CA TYR A 223 -3.39 -7.53 -44.75
C TYR A 223 -3.66 -6.91 -46.13
N ASN A 224 -3.73 -5.58 -46.20
CA ASN A 224 -3.97 -4.85 -47.44
C ASN A 224 -2.88 -5.12 -48.49
N LYS A 225 -1.60 -5.18 -48.08
CA LYS A 225 -0.48 -5.50 -48.96
C LYS A 225 -0.60 -6.93 -49.52
N LEU A 226 -0.91 -7.90 -48.64
CA LEU A 226 -1.10 -9.29 -49.07
C LEU A 226 -2.30 -9.45 -50.02
N ARG A 227 -3.41 -8.75 -49.69
CA ARG A 227 -4.60 -8.73 -50.55
C ARG A 227 -4.28 -8.21 -51.96
N GLN A 228 -3.57 -7.04 -52.02
CA GLN A 228 -3.16 -6.47 -53.31
C GLN A 228 -2.23 -7.40 -54.09
N SER A 229 -1.24 -8.01 -53.42
CA SER A 229 -0.33 -8.97 -54.03
C SER A 229 -1.07 -10.18 -54.60
N ARG A 230 -2.07 -10.71 -53.87
CA ARG A 230 -2.89 -11.83 -54.29
C ARG A 230 -3.75 -11.47 -55.51
N ILE A 231 -4.43 -10.32 -55.49
CA ILE A 231 -5.21 -9.83 -56.63
C ILE A 231 -4.33 -9.67 -57.86
N THR A 232 -3.13 -9.08 -57.70
CA THR A 232 -2.18 -8.92 -58.81
C THR A 232 -1.72 -10.27 -59.38
N ALA A 233 -1.43 -11.25 -58.52
CA ALA A 233 -1.06 -12.61 -58.97
C ALA A 233 -2.21 -13.28 -59.74
N GLU A 234 -3.44 -13.23 -59.23
CA GLU A 234 -4.63 -13.77 -59.90
C GLU A 234 -4.88 -13.10 -61.24
N LEU A 235 -4.67 -11.78 -61.40
CA LEU A 235 -4.77 -11.06 -62.65
C LEU A 235 -3.68 -11.48 -63.64
N LEU A 236 -2.43 -11.63 -63.19
CA LEU A 236 -1.32 -12.09 -64.03
C LEU A 236 -1.53 -13.53 -64.51
N ASP A 237 -2.07 -14.42 -63.69
CA ASP A 237 -2.41 -15.76 -64.07
C ASP A 237 -3.50 -15.82 -65.17
N ILE A 238 -4.53 -14.94 -65.07
CA ILE A 238 -5.60 -14.84 -66.07
C ILE A 238 -5.03 -14.30 -67.40
N ILE A 239 -4.20 -13.24 -67.38
CA ILE A 239 -3.60 -12.63 -68.58
C ILE A 239 -2.64 -13.64 -69.24
N GLY A 240 -1.76 -14.29 -68.44
CA GLY A 240 -0.84 -15.28 -68.99
C GLY A 240 -1.55 -16.50 -69.55
N GLY A 241 -2.69 -16.91 -68.99
CA GLY A 241 -3.54 -17.95 -69.56
C GLY A 241 -4.23 -17.54 -70.89
N ALA A 242 -4.61 -16.30 -71.01
CA ALA A 242 -5.21 -15.75 -72.24
C ALA A 242 -4.18 -15.58 -73.40
N GLU A 243 -2.91 -15.26 -73.07
CA GLU A 243 -1.84 -15.17 -74.09
C GLU A 243 -1.33 -16.53 -74.57
N ALA A 244 -1.59 -17.60 -73.83
CA ALA A 244 -1.18 -19.00 -74.18
C ALA A 244 -2.19 -19.73 -75.04
N LEU A 245 -3.35 -19.15 -75.35
CA LEU A 245 -4.38 -19.62 -76.28
C LEU A 245 -4.26 -18.97 -77.63
#